data_bfa3a1c13eaefcc05c1e750beb485c56
#
_entry.id   bfa3a1c13eaefcc05c1e750beb485c56
#
_cell.length_a   1.000
_cell.length_b   1.000
_cell.length_c   1.000
_cell.angle_alpha   90.00
_cell.angle_beta   90.00
_cell.angle_gamma   90.00
#
_symmetry.space_group_name_H-M   'P 1'
#
loop_
_entity.id
_entity.type
_entity.pdbx_description
1 polymer ?
#
loop_
_entity_poly.entity_id
_entity_poly.type
_entity_poly.pdbx_seq_one_letter_code
_entity_poly.pdbx_strand_id
1 'polypeptide(L)'
;MLDAAPDLRTLYLLPGNRLEALKGARKGQHSIRINDQWRICFEWRDGDAYQVEIADSARRREMRKRLKPVHPGEILREEYMKEFGLSMNRLALDLRVPVTRIADIVNERRGVTADTALRLGRGFGNGPAFWMNLQTRYDLEVAEDEIAAKVERDVRPLEAAMR
;
A
#
# COMPACT_ATOMS: atom_id res chain seq x y z
N MET A 1 12.77 11.76 -16.52
CA MET A 1 11.37 11.49 -16.91
C MET A 1 10.58 12.76 -17.19
N LEU A 2 10.54 13.74 -16.31
CA LEU A 2 9.86 15.02 -16.57
C LEU A 2 10.56 15.83 -17.67
N ASP A 3 11.89 15.89 -17.69
CA ASP A 3 12.70 16.62 -18.67
C ASP A 3 12.69 16.02 -20.11
N ALA A 4 12.17 14.81 -20.26
CA ALA A 4 12.12 14.11 -21.55
C ALA A 4 10.71 13.97 -22.14
N ALA A 5 9.70 14.52 -21.49
CA ALA A 5 8.34 14.44 -21.94
C ALA A 5 8.04 15.60 -22.91
N PRO A 6 7.73 15.34 -24.18
CA PRO A 6 7.46 16.40 -25.15
C PRO A 6 6.12 17.13 -24.89
N ASP A 7 5.21 16.50 -24.16
CA ASP A 7 3.93 17.08 -23.74
C ASP A 7 3.32 16.39 -22.52
N LEU A 8 2.32 17.02 -21.92
CA LEU A 8 1.59 16.51 -20.77
C LEU A 8 0.84 15.19 -21.09
N ARG A 9 0.47 14.96 -22.34
CA ARG A 9 -0.23 13.73 -22.78
C ARG A 9 0.69 12.52 -22.69
N THR A 10 1.97 12.69 -22.98
CA THR A 10 2.96 11.61 -22.85
C THR A 10 3.09 11.14 -21.42
N LEU A 11 3.03 12.06 -20.44
CA LEU A 11 3.02 11.73 -19.01
C LEU A 11 1.73 11.01 -18.58
N TYR A 12 0.60 11.33 -19.22
CA TYR A 12 -0.68 10.69 -18.97
C TYR A 12 -0.74 9.25 -19.47
N LEU A 13 -0.08 8.96 -20.59
CA LEU A 13 -0.09 7.65 -21.24
C LEU A 13 0.80 6.60 -20.56
N LEU A 14 1.66 7.00 -19.62
CA LEU A 14 2.51 6.07 -18.89
C LEU A 14 1.72 5.38 -17.75
N PRO A 15 1.49 4.04 -17.80
CA PRO A 15 0.60 3.31 -16.92
C PRO A 15 1.12 3.33 -15.51
N GLY A 16 1.62 3.92 -14.80
CA GLY A 16 2.11 3.97 -13.41
C GLY A 16 2.09 5.38 -12.85
N ASN A 17 2.11 6.38 -13.74
CA ASN A 17 2.28 7.78 -13.34
C ASN A 17 1.06 8.37 -12.63
N ARG A 18 -0.15 7.88 -12.96
CA ARG A 18 -1.42 8.41 -12.44
C ARG A 18 -1.39 9.94 -12.35
N LEU A 19 -1.16 10.57 -13.53
CA LEU A 19 -1.17 12.02 -13.65
C LEU A 19 -2.55 12.56 -13.27
N GLU A 20 -2.62 13.50 -12.35
CA GLU A 20 -3.84 14.14 -11.88
C GLU A 20 -3.65 15.66 -11.85
N ALA A 21 -4.64 16.40 -12.33
CA ALA A 21 -4.70 17.85 -12.13
C ALA A 21 -5.16 18.16 -10.69
N LEU A 22 -4.44 18.98 -9.98
CA LEU A 22 -4.74 19.36 -8.60
C LEU A 22 -5.84 20.42 -8.54
N LYS A 23 -6.64 20.38 -7.46
CA LYS A 23 -7.78 21.29 -7.22
C LYS A 23 -7.55 22.13 -5.97
N GLY A 24 -8.39 23.15 -5.77
CA GLY A 24 -8.36 24.02 -4.59
C GLY A 24 -7.13 24.94 -4.58
N ALA A 25 -6.41 25.00 -3.47
CA ALA A 25 -5.24 25.88 -3.30
C ALA A 25 -4.08 25.57 -4.26
N ARG A 26 -4.07 24.40 -4.89
CA ARG A 26 -3.06 23.96 -5.88
C ARG A 26 -3.62 23.87 -7.30
N LYS A 27 -4.66 24.63 -7.62
CA LYS A 27 -5.24 24.71 -8.97
C LYS A 27 -4.18 25.20 -9.96
N GLY A 28 -4.00 24.47 -11.07
CA GLY A 28 -2.97 24.75 -12.08
C GLY A 28 -1.72 23.88 -11.95
N GLN A 29 -1.60 23.15 -10.86
CA GLN A 29 -0.55 22.14 -10.69
C GLN A 29 -1.04 20.75 -11.10
N HIS A 30 -0.09 19.90 -11.46
CA HIS A 30 -0.28 18.49 -11.76
C HIS A 30 0.51 17.64 -10.77
N SER A 31 0.10 16.41 -10.58
CA SER A 31 0.86 15.49 -9.76
C SER A 31 1.01 14.13 -10.41
N ILE A 32 2.20 13.55 -10.29
CA ILE A 32 2.55 12.20 -10.71
C ILE A 32 2.81 11.36 -9.46
N ARG A 33 2.30 10.13 -9.43
CA ARG A 33 2.57 9.20 -8.35
C ARG A 33 3.97 8.60 -8.51
N ILE A 34 4.79 8.67 -7.46
CA ILE A 34 6.06 7.94 -7.37
C ILE A 34 5.79 6.55 -6.76
N ASN A 35 5.08 6.54 -5.62
CA ASN A 35 4.65 5.36 -4.90
C ASN A 35 3.40 5.66 -4.08
N ASP A 36 3.04 4.82 -3.11
CA ASP A 36 1.84 5.01 -2.29
C ASP A 36 1.92 6.24 -1.37
N GLN A 37 3.12 6.68 -1.04
CA GLN A 37 3.38 7.77 -0.11
C GLN A 37 3.70 9.09 -0.84
N TRP A 38 4.50 9.05 -1.90
CA TRP A 38 5.10 10.23 -2.52
C TRP A 38 4.52 10.53 -3.89
N ARG A 39 4.34 11.79 -4.17
CA ARG A 39 3.94 12.34 -5.47
C ARG A 39 4.90 13.47 -5.85
N ILE A 40 5.21 13.58 -7.14
CA ILE A 40 5.83 14.76 -7.70
C ILE A 40 4.71 15.73 -8.08
N CYS A 41 4.71 16.93 -7.52
CA CYS A 41 3.80 18.00 -7.91
C CYS A 41 4.58 19.01 -8.74
N PHE A 42 3.96 19.55 -9.80
CA PHE A 42 4.59 20.50 -10.70
C PHE A 42 3.55 21.34 -11.45
N GLU A 43 3.95 22.50 -11.92
CA GLU A 43 3.20 23.29 -12.90
C GLU A 43 3.72 22.97 -14.29
N TRP A 44 2.80 22.82 -15.26
CA TRP A 44 3.17 22.59 -16.64
C TRP A 44 2.93 23.85 -17.46
N ARG A 45 3.98 24.46 -18.03
CA ARG A 45 3.91 25.66 -18.87
C ARG A 45 4.89 25.53 -20.03
N ASP A 46 4.47 25.96 -21.20
CA ASP A 46 5.32 26.07 -22.40
C ASP A 46 6.10 24.80 -22.78
N GLY A 47 5.55 23.62 -22.43
CA GLY A 47 6.19 22.34 -22.70
C GLY A 47 7.12 21.83 -21.60
N ASP A 48 7.24 22.55 -20.47
CA ASP A 48 8.16 22.21 -19.39
C ASP A 48 7.48 22.15 -18.03
N ALA A 49 8.11 21.45 -17.08
CA ALA A 49 7.68 21.32 -15.71
C ALA A 49 8.37 22.36 -14.82
N TYR A 50 7.57 23.22 -14.18
CA TYR A 50 8.04 24.24 -13.24
C TYR A 50 7.62 23.92 -11.82
N GLN A 51 8.32 24.49 -10.83
CA GLN A 51 8.02 24.34 -9.40
C GLN A 51 7.86 22.88 -8.99
N VAL A 52 8.79 22.05 -9.46
CA VAL A 52 8.78 20.61 -9.17
C VAL A 52 9.08 20.39 -7.70
N GLU A 53 8.15 19.80 -6.98
CA GLU A 53 8.31 19.41 -5.58
C GLU A 53 7.88 17.96 -5.34
N ILE A 54 8.53 17.32 -4.39
CA ILE A 54 8.07 16.02 -3.89
C ILE A 54 7.14 16.27 -2.71
N ALA A 55 5.87 15.95 -2.89
CA ALA A 55 4.86 16.10 -1.86
C ALA A 55 4.50 14.72 -1.26
N ASP A 56 4.52 14.63 0.06
CA ASP A 56 3.83 13.56 0.76
C ASP A 56 2.32 13.77 0.57
N SER A 57 1.59 12.74 0.23
CA SER A 57 0.13 12.83 0.16
C SER A 57 -0.47 12.93 1.58
N ALA A 58 -0.17 14.02 2.28
CA ALA A 58 -0.57 14.30 3.67
C ALA A 58 -2.08 14.13 3.90
N ARG A 59 -2.89 14.41 2.87
CA ARG A 59 -4.33 14.13 2.88
C ARG A 59 -4.65 12.63 3.00
N ARG A 60 -3.78 11.78 2.47
CA ARG A 60 -3.88 10.33 2.62
C ARG A 60 -3.41 9.88 3.99
N ARG A 61 -2.41 10.54 4.55
CA ARG A 61 -1.92 10.30 5.92
C ARG A 61 -2.98 10.65 6.97
N GLU A 62 -3.70 11.78 6.82
CA GLU A 62 -4.82 12.13 7.69
C GLU A 62 -6.03 11.20 7.51
N MET A 63 -6.31 10.78 6.28
CA MET A 63 -7.39 9.83 6.00
C MET A 63 -7.02 8.41 6.46
N ARG A 64 -5.73 8.01 6.37
CA ARG A 64 -5.20 6.76 6.94
C ARG A 64 -5.26 6.75 8.46
N LYS A 65 -4.99 7.85 9.15
CA LYS A 65 -5.17 7.97 10.61
C LYS A 65 -6.62 7.80 11.06
N ARG A 66 -7.59 7.90 10.15
CA ARG A 66 -9.02 7.71 10.45
C ARG A 66 -9.54 6.30 10.14
N LEU A 67 -8.81 5.53 9.34
CA LEU A 67 -9.16 4.17 8.99
C LEU A 67 -8.25 3.23 9.77
N LYS A 68 -8.84 2.29 10.49
CA LYS A 68 -8.07 1.22 11.13
C LYS A 68 -7.28 0.44 10.08
N PRO A 69 -6.04 0.00 10.40
CA PRO A 69 -5.32 -0.94 9.56
C PRO A 69 -6.17 -2.17 9.25
N VAL A 70 -6.22 -2.56 7.98
CA VAL A 70 -7.03 -3.70 7.55
C VAL A 70 -6.21 -4.97 7.69
N HIS A 71 -6.64 -5.86 8.56
CA HIS A 71 -5.97 -7.14 8.78
C HIS A 71 -6.17 -8.09 7.58
N PRO A 72 -5.14 -8.86 7.14
CA PRO A 72 -5.29 -9.83 6.03
C PRO A 72 -6.40 -10.85 6.23
N GLY A 73 -6.72 -11.18 7.49
CA GLY A 73 -7.84 -12.05 7.85
C GLY A 73 -9.21 -11.47 7.53
N GLU A 74 -9.36 -10.15 7.62
CA GLU A 74 -10.58 -9.45 7.17
C GLU A 74 -10.75 -9.60 5.66
N ILE A 75 -9.70 -9.35 4.89
CA ILE A 75 -9.70 -9.53 3.43
C ILE A 75 -10.02 -10.99 3.08
N LEU A 76 -9.40 -11.95 3.77
CA LEU A 76 -9.68 -13.38 3.57
C LEU A 76 -11.16 -13.69 3.80
N ARG A 77 -11.74 -13.17 4.89
CA ARG A 77 -13.14 -13.40 5.27
C ARG A 77 -14.12 -12.75 4.30
N GLU A 78 -13.92 -11.44 4.04
CA GLU A 78 -14.93 -10.64 3.35
C GLU A 78 -14.86 -10.80 1.82
N GLU A 79 -13.65 -10.84 1.25
CA GLU A 79 -13.46 -10.81 -0.20
C GLU A 79 -13.34 -12.22 -0.79
N TYR A 80 -12.73 -13.17 -0.06
CA TYR A 80 -12.49 -14.51 -0.60
C TYR A 80 -13.47 -15.55 -0.08
N MET A 81 -13.57 -15.72 1.24
CA MET A 81 -14.42 -16.78 1.78
C MET A 81 -15.89 -16.56 1.46
N LYS A 82 -16.36 -15.31 1.51
CA LYS A 82 -17.78 -14.98 1.13
C LYS A 82 -18.02 -15.20 -0.35
N GLU A 83 -17.14 -14.72 -1.22
CA GLU A 83 -17.30 -14.86 -2.67
C GLU A 83 -17.32 -16.32 -3.10
N PHE A 84 -16.41 -17.14 -2.56
CA PHE A 84 -16.32 -18.56 -2.88
C PHE A 84 -17.25 -19.46 -2.03
N GLY A 85 -18.06 -18.90 -1.13
CA GLY A 85 -18.95 -19.66 -0.25
C GLY A 85 -18.23 -20.64 0.67
N LEU A 86 -17.01 -20.32 1.09
CA LEU A 86 -16.13 -21.22 1.85
C LEU A 86 -16.34 -21.05 3.36
N SER A 87 -16.56 -22.16 4.07
CA SER A 87 -16.41 -22.21 5.53
C SER A 87 -14.95 -22.31 5.94
N MET A 88 -14.62 -21.89 7.18
CA MET A 88 -13.27 -22.05 7.74
C MET A 88 -12.77 -23.51 7.69
N ASN A 89 -13.67 -24.48 7.98
CA ASN A 89 -13.35 -25.89 7.91
C ASN A 89 -13.02 -26.33 6.48
N ARG A 90 -13.81 -25.89 5.51
CA ARG A 90 -13.58 -26.25 4.11
C ARG A 90 -12.27 -25.67 3.62
N LEU A 91 -12.02 -24.38 3.87
CA LEU A 91 -10.78 -23.72 3.50
C LEU A 91 -9.55 -24.41 4.14
N ALA A 92 -9.63 -24.74 5.43
CA ALA A 92 -8.56 -25.44 6.14
C ALA A 92 -8.22 -26.80 5.51
N LEU A 93 -9.25 -27.57 5.11
CA LEU A 93 -9.06 -28.84 4.41
C LEU A 93 -8.39 -28.65 3.05
N ASP A 94 -8.87 -27.68 2.26
CA ASP A 94 -8.33 -27.43 0.92
C ASP A 94 -6.87 -26.94 0.97
N LEU A 95 -6.52 -26.14 1.98
CA LEU A 95 -5.16 -25.66 2.20
C LEU A 95 -4.25 -26.62 2.96
N ARG A 96 -4.78 -27.75 3.44
CA ARG A 96 -4.06 -28.75 4.25
C ARG A 96 -3.42 -28.15 5.50
N VAL A 97 -4.20 -27.38 6.26
CA VAL A 97 -3.79 -26.76 7.53
C VAL A 97 -4.83 -27.03 8.61
N PRO A 98 -4.46 -26.94 9.90
CA PRO A 98 -5.43 -27.03 10.99
C PRO A 98 -6.48 -25.92 10.89
N VAL A 99 -7.74 -26.24 11.17
CA VAL A 99 -8.84 -25.26 11.16
C VAL A 99 -8.60 -24.11 12.12
N THR A 100 -7.95 -24.37 13.25
CA THR A 100 -7.57 -23.33 14.22
C THR A 100 -6.68 -22.25 13.60
N ARG A 101 -5.77 -22.63 12.69
CA ARG A 101 -4.93 -21.64 11.96
C ARG A 101 -5.79 -20.68 11.14
N ILE A 102 -6.75 -21.23 10.38
CA ILE A 102 -7.64 -20.39 9.55
C ILE A 102 -8.54 -19.54 10.46
N ALA A 103 -9.11 -20.14 11.50
CA ALA A 103 -9.94 -19.42 12.45
C ALA A 103 -9.20 -18.26 13.14
N ASP A 104 -7.93 -18.46 13.52
CA ASP A 104 -7.14 -17.41 14.15
C ASP A 104 -6.80 -16.26 13.18
N ILE A 105 -6.54 -16.57 11.91
CA ILE A 105 -6.29 -15.55 10.88
C ILE A 105 -7.57 -14.77 10.59
N VAL A 106 -8.69 -15.45 10.34
CA VAL A 106 -10.01 -14.87 10.03
C VAL A 106 -10.53 -13.99 11.18
N ASN A 107 -10.24 -14.37 12.42
CA ASN A 107 -10.58 -13.60 13.63
C ASN A 107 -9.47 -12.60 14.03
N GLU A 108 -8.51 -12.33 13.16
CA GLU A 108 -7.47 -11.30 13.35
C GLU A 108 -6.56 -11.52 14.57
N ARG A 109 -6.51 -12.75 15.09
CA ARG A 109 -5.66 -13.14 16.22
C ARG A 109 -4.26 -13.61 15.82
N ARG A 110 -4.07 -13.85 14.52
CA ARG A 110 -2.82 -14.36 13.96
C ARG A 110 -2.59 -13.80 12.56
N GLY A 111 -1.38 -13.34 12.29
CA GLY A 111 -0.96 -12.90 10.98
C GLY A 111 -0.76 -14.05 9.97
N VAL A 112 -0.66 -13.68 8.70
CA VAL A 112 -0.37 -14.59 7.58
C VAL A 112 1.15 -14.79 7.50
N THR A 113 1.60 -16.02 7.74
CA THR A 113 3.00 -16.42 7.57
C THR A 113 3.30 -16.81 6.12
N ALA A 114 4.58 -16.89 5.74
CA ALA A 114 5.00 -17.30 4.40
C ALA A 114 4.43 -18.67 3.97
N ASP A 115 4.40 -19.66 4.88
CA ASP A 115 3.76 -20.96 4.63
C ASP A 115 2.27 -20.81 4.31
N THR A 116 1.55 -20.00 5.09
CA THR A 116 0.13 -19.76 4.84
C THR A 116 -0.08 -18.97 3.55
N ALA A 117 0.77 -17.98 3.26
CA ALA A 117 0.72 -17.18 2.03
C ALA A 117 0.92 -18.05 0.78
N LEU A 118 1.86 -19.00 0.82
CA LEU A 118 2.07 -19.96 -0.28
C LEU A 118 0.82 -20.80 -0.54
N ARG A 119 0.16 -21.26 0.51
CA ARG A 119 -1.06 -22.09 0.42
C ARG A 119 -2.27 -21.28 -0.07
N LEU A 120 -2.49 -20.10 0.50
CA LEU A 120 -3.55 -19.20 0.07
C LEU A 120 -3.34 -18.73 -1.38
N GLY A 121 -2.11 -18.33 -1.72
CA GLY A 121 -1.75 -17.90 -3.07
C GLY A 121 -1.94 -19.00 -4.11
N ARG A 122 -1.67 -20.27 -3.73
CA ARG A 122 -1.94 -21.43 -4.58
C ARG A 122 -3.43 -21.73 -4.69
N GLY A 123 -4.14 -21.70 -3.55
CA GLY A 123 -5.58 -22.01 -3.49
C GLY A 123 -6.44 -21.01 -4.25
N PHE A 124 -6.16 -19.72 -4.12
CA PHE A 124 -6.90 -18.64 -4.78
C PHE A 124 -6.30 -18.15 -6.10
N GLY A 125 -5.11 -18.61 -6.48
CA GLY A 125 -4.48 -18.25 -7.76
C GLY A 125 -3.87 -16.84 -7.82
N ASN A 126 -3.84 -16.10 -6.70
CA ASN A 126 -3.34 -14.71 -6.65
C ASN A 126 -1.87 -14.59 -6.23
N GLY A 127 -1.22 -15.72 -5.96
CA GLY A 127 0.19 -15.79 -5.58
C GLY A 127 0.49 -15.41 -4.12
N PRO A 128 1.60 -15.90 -3.56
CA PRO A 128 1.96 -15.69 -2.16
C PRO A 128 2.32 -14.23 -1.85
N ALA A 129 2.88 -13.50 -2.82
CA ALA A 129 3.27 -12.10 -2.65
C ALA A 129 2.07 -11.21 -2.30
N PHE A 130 0.90 -11.49 -2.83
CA PHE A 130 -0.33 -10.76 -2.51
C PHE A 130 -0.59 -10.80 -0.99
N TRP A 131 -0.59 -11.98 -0.39
CA TRP A 131 -0.86 -12.18 1.04
C TRP A 131 0.22 -11.60 1.94
N MET A 132 1.49 -11.77 1.54
CA MET A 132 2.61 -11.18 2.29
C MET A 132 2.61 -9.65 2.24
N ASN A 133 2.27 -9.06 1.09
CA ASN A 133 2.15 -7.60 0.97
C ASN A 133 1.02 -7.04 1.85
N LEU A 134 -0.12 -7.74 1.95
CA LEU A 134 -1.19 -7.36 2.87
C LEU A 134 -0.72 -7.41 4.33
N GLN A 135 -0.02 -8.49 4.72
CA GLN A 135 0.51 -8.64 6.08
C GLN A 135 1.54 -7.56 6.41
N THR A 136 2.54 -7.38 5.55
CA THR A 136 3.58 -6.36 5.76
C THR A 136 2.99 -4.97 5.88
N ARG A 137 2.00 -4.66 5.06
CA ARG A 137 1.32 -3.37 5.11
C ARG A 137 0.58 -3.18 6.43
N TYR A 138 -0.16 -4.20 6.87
CA TYR A 138 -0.86 -4.19 8.15
C TYR A 138 0.10 -3.98 9.31
N ASP A 139 1.18 -4.76 9.37
CA ASP A 139 2.17 -4.70 10.44
C ASP A 139 2.85 -3.33 10.52
N LEU A 140 3.18 -2.73 9.36
CA LEU A 140 3.75 -1.39 9.30
C LEU A 140 2.75 -0.31 9.75
N GLU A 141 1.50 -0.38 9.30
CA GLU A 141 0.47 0.59 9.68
C GLU A 141 0.20 0.54 11.20
N VAL A 142 0.13 -0.65 11.79
CA VAL A 142 -0.01 -0.83 13.25
C VAL A 142 1.22 -0.28 13.98
N ALA A 143 2.43 -0.62 13.54
CA ALA A 143 3.65 -0.14 14.17
C ALA A 143 3.80 1.39 14.03
N GLU A 144 3.43 1.98 12.89
CA GLU A 144 3.41 3.42 12.70
C GLU A 144 2.48 4.12 13.70
N ASP A 145 1.27 3.56 13.91
CA ASP A 145 0.30 4.12 14.85
C ASP A 145 0.78 4.02 16.30
N GLU A 146 1.45 2.92 16.65
CA GLU A 146 1.86 2.65 18.02
C GLU A 146 3.18 3.32 18.43
N ILE A 147 4.19 3.29 17.57
CA ILE A 147 5.56 3.63 17.96
C ILE A 147 6.27 4.67 17.08
N ALA A 148 5.67 5.18 15.98
CA ALA A 148 6.38 6.09 15.07
C ALA A 148 6.95 7.33 15.79
N ALA A 149 6.18 7.99 16.65
CA ALA A 149 6.62 9.16 17.39
C ALA A 149 7.78 8.84 18.37
N LYS A 150 7.81 7.62 18.91
CA LYS A 150 8.91 7.15 19.76
C LYS A 150 10.15 6.90 18.92
N VAL A 151 10.01 6.26 17.77
CA VAL A 151 11.13 5.99 16.86
C VAL A 151 11.75 7.29 16.35
N GLU A 152 10.94 8.26 15.93
CA GLU A 152 11.42 9.58 15.48
C GLU A 152 12.23 10.31 16.55
N ARG A 153 11.83 10.18 17.83
CA ARG A 153 12.55 10.80 18.95
C ARG A 153 13.84 10.06 19.32
N ASP A 154 13.80 8.74 19.32
CA ASP A 154 14.85 7.91 19.92
C ASP A 154 15.90 7.48 18.88
N VAL A 155 15.56 7.45 17.59
CA VAL A 155 16.44 6.98 16.50
C VAL A 155 16.85 8.16 15.62
N ARG A 156 18.15 8.41 15.53
CA ARG A 156 18.73 9.41 14.64
C ARG A 156 19.12 8.75 13.31
N PRO A 157 18.83 9.39 12.16
CA PRO A 157 19.34 8.92 10.88
C PRO A 157 20.88 8.80 10.91
N LEU A 158 21.39 7.71 10.36
CA LEU A 158 22.83 7.58 10.15
C LEU A 158 23.20 8.47 8.96
N GLU A 159 24.00 9.51 9.21
CA GLU A 159 24.59 10.30 8.13
C GLU A 159 25.61 9.43 7.42
N ALA A 160 25.40 9.19 6.12
CA ALA A 160 26.43 8.57 5.29
C ALA A 160 27.62 9.54 5.27
N ALA A 161 28.74 9.14 5.86
CA ALA A 161 29.99 9.84 5.69
C ALA A 161 30.30 9.86 4.18
N MET A 162 30.08 11.02 3.55
CA MET A 162 30.59 11.24 2.20
C MET A 162 32.12 11.19 2.29
N ARG A 163 32.68 10.06 1.87
CA ARG A 163 34.10 9.93 1.55
C ARG A 163 34.31 10.15 0.06
#